data_164fd1347cb8927c620f4f3d9e172ea6
#
_entry.id   164fd1347cb8927c620f4f3d9e172ea6
#
_cell.length_a   1.000
_cell.length_b   1.000
_cell.length_c   1.000
_cell.angle_alpha   90.00
_cell.angle_beta   90.00
_cell.angle_gamma   90.00
#
_symmetry.space_group_name_H-M   'P 1'
#
loop_
_entity.id
_entity.type
_entity.pdbx_description
1 polymer ?
#
loop_
_entity_poly.entity_id
_entity_poly.type
_entity_poly.pdbx_seq_one_letter_code
_entity_poly.pdbx_strand_id
1 'polypeptide(L)'
;ALHFLAGDVLYPELIDPDTDQPINIEAGQRGELVLTHLKRQCQPLVRFRTGDIIAVDATEACSCERTGIRFRVVGRSDDMVVVRGLNLFPTMVAAVLNEMAELSGNYRVVLDQPPPYNQLPVQVELAHGYVISDGLSAKVAARLKQNLGANAHVALLVFGSLRVTEGKTKRVIRNYV
;
A
#
# COMPACT_ATOMS: atom_id res chain seq x y z
N ALA A 1 2.34 1.12 15.70
CA ALA A 1 0.89 1.30 15.57
C ALA A 1 0.53 2.78 15.82
N LEU A 2 -0.47 3.27 15.10
CA LEU A 2 -1.08 4.58 15.30
C LEU A 2 -2.26 4.44 16.27
N HIS A 3 -2.57 5.48 17.04
CA HIS A 3 -3.80 5.55 17.83
C HIS A 3 -4.81 6.45 17.12
N PHE A 4 -6.06 6.02 17.06
CA PHE A 4 -7.16 6.89 16.62
C PHE A 4 -7.62 7.73 17.80
N LEU A 5 -7.20 8.99 17.84
CA LEU A 5 -7.45 9.89 18.99
C LEU A 5 -8.61 10.85 18.75
N ALA A 6 -9.23 10.83 17.58
CA ALA A 6 -10.25 11.79 17.17
C ALA A 6 -11.70 11.31 17.39
N GLY A 7 -11.92 10.33 18.25
CA GLY A 7 -13.25 9.70 18.46
C GLY A 7 -14.35 10.63 18.97
N ASP A 8 -13.99 11.79 19.49
CA ASP A 8 -14.93 12.85 19.91
C ASP A 8 -15.40 13.76 18.77
N VAL A 9 -14.69 13.76 17.64
CA VAL A 9 -14.95 14.62 16.46
C VAL A 9 -15.14 13.84 15.17
N LEU A 10 -14.67 12.59 15.12
CA LEU A 10 -14.76 11.70 13.97
C LEU A 10 -15.28 10.32 14.41
N TYR A 11 -16.22 9.79 13.66
CA TYR A 11 -16.67 8.40 13.80
C TYR A 11 -15.98 7.53 12.74
N PRO A 12 -15.16 6.55 13.14
CA PRO A 12 -14.49 5.63 12.23
C PRO A 12 -15.38 4.42 11.93
N GLU A 13 -15.39 3.99 10.69
CA GLU A 13 -15.95 2.72 10.23
C GLU A 13 -14.88 1.99 9.41
N LEU A 14 -14.99 0.66 9.34
CA LEU A 14 -14.26 -0.15 8.38
C LEU A 14 -15.24 -0.74 7.38
N ILE A 15 -14.85 -0.72 6.12
CA ILE A 15 -15.58 -1.41 5.05
C ILE A 15 -14.64 -2.32 4.25
N ASP A 16 -15.22 -3.38 3.71
CA ASP A 16 -14.55 -4.20 2.70
C ASP A 16 -14.48 -3.39 1.39
N PRO A 17 -13.28 -3.15 0.83
CA PRO A 17 -13.14 -2.29 -0.36
C PRO A 17 -13.75 -2.87 -1.62
N ASP A 18 -13.97 -4.21 -1.68
CA ASP A 18 -14.49 -4.90 -2.86
C ASP A 18 -16.01 -5.05 -2.82
N THR A 19 -16.59 -5.23 -1.62
CA THR A 19 -18.03 -5.47 -1.44
C THR A 19 -18.79 -4.31 -0.83
N ASP A 20 -18.08 -3.28 -0.34
CA ASP A 20 -18.61 -2.13 0.41
C ASP A 20 -19.36 -2.49 1.71
N GLN A 21 -19.24 -3.74 2.15
CA GLN A 21 -19.89 -4.22 3.38
C GLN A 21 -19.12 -3.74 4.62
N PRO A 22 -19.83 -3.38 5.71
CA PRO A 22 -19.20 -3.00 6.97
C PRO A 22 -18.44 -4.17 7.59
N ILE A 23 -17.29 -3.88 8.17
CA ILE A 23 -16.45 -4.79 8.94
C ILE A 23 -16.41 -4.29 10.37
N ASN A 24 -16.59 -5.19 11.35
CA ASN A 24 -16.41 -4.84 12.75
C ASN A 24 -14.97 -4.38 13.03
N ILE A 25 -14.83 -3.34 13.85
CA ILE A 25 -13.51 -2.85 14.27
C ILE A 25 -13.02 -3.73 15.42
N GLU A 26 -12.31 -4.80 15.10
CA GLU A 26 -11.76 -5.77 16.04
C GLU A 26 -10.28 -6.04 15.71
N ALA A 27 -9.51 -6.47 16.71
CA ALA A 27 -8.10 -6.82 16.51
C ALA A 27 -7.94 -7.90 15.42
N GLY A 28 -7.01 -7.68 14.49
CA GLY A 28 -6.77 -8.56 13.35
C GLY A 28 -7.60 -8.22 12.11
N GLN A 29 -8.66 -7.44 12.22
CA GLN A 29 -9.48 -7.03 11.08
C GLN A 29 -8.76 -6.01 10.20
N ARG A 30 -9.13 -6.01 8.91
CA ARG A 30 -8.54 -5.17 7.89
C ARG A 30 -9.64 -4.66 6.95
N GLY A 31 -9.60 -3.38 6.62
CA GLY A 31 -10.56 -2.77 5.71
C GLY A 31 -10.19 -1.35 5.33
N GLU A 32 -10.98 -0.76 4.46
CA GLU A 32 -10.86 0.66 4.14
C GLU A 32 -11.44 1.50 5.29
N LEU A 33 -10.66 2.50 5.71
CA LEU A 33 -11.11 3.45 6.73
C LEU A 33 -12.10 4.43 6.13
N VAL A 34 -13.27 4.51 6.75
CA VAL A 34 -14.33 5.47 6.42
C VAL A 34 -14.54 6.38 7.63
N LEU A 35 -14.69 7.68 7.38
CA LEU A 35 -14.80 8.68 8.44
C LEU A 35 -16.07 9.52 8.29
N THR A 36 -16.77 9.73 9.40
CA THR A 36 -17.90 10.67 9.50
C THR A 36 -17.56 11.75 10.51
N HIS A 37 -17.71 13.03 10.11
CA HIS A 37 -17.58 14.16 11.02
C HIS A 37 -18.77 14.24 11.97
N LEU A 38 -18.49 14.35 13.29
CA LEU A 38 -19.52 14.48 14.32
C LEU A 38 -19.80 15.94 14.72
N LYS A 39 -18.79 16.80 14.66
CA LYS A 39 -18.89 18.19 15.15
C LYS A 39 -18.69 19.27 14.08
N ARG A 40 -18.19 18.90 12.91
CA ARG A 40 -17.87 19.86 11.86
C ARG A 40 -19.15 20.38 11.19
N GLN A 41 -19.41 21.69 11.28
CA GLN A 41 -20.61 22.31 10.69
C GLN A 41 -20.36 22.79 9.25
N CYS A 42 -19.16 23.26 8.94
CA CYS A 42 -18.80 23.68 7.60
C CYS A 42 -18.20 22.50 6.83
N GLN A 43 -18.81 22.14 5.70
CA GLN A 43 -18.42 20.99 4.86
C GLN A 43 -18.25 19.68 5.65
N PRO A 44 -19.30 19.18 6.32
CA PRO A 44 -19.22 17.91 7.02
C PRO A 44 -19.02 16.79 5.99
N LEU A 45 -18.10 15.88 6.30
CA LEU A 45 -17.97 14.64 5.56
C LEU A 45 -18.79 13.57 6.27
N VAL A 46 -19.68 12.91 5.54
CA VAL A 46 -20.48 11.78 6.02
C VAL A 46 -20.07 10.54 5.24
N ARG A 47 -19.64 9.51 5.97
CA ARG A 47 -19.11 8.26 5.40
C ARG A 47 -18.09 8.48 4.29
N PHE A 48 -17.14 9.37 4.55
CA PHE A 48 -16.08 9.69 3.61
C PHE A 48 -15.08 8.53 3.53
N ARG A 49 -14.97 7.94 2.36
CA ARG A 49 -13.96 6.91 2.06
C ARG A 49 -12.59 7.57 1.94
N THR A 50 -11.67 7.19 2.84
CA THR A 50 -10.32 7.78 2.83
C THR A 50 -9.44 7.20 1.72
N GLY A 51 -9.79 6.03 1.21
CA GLY A 51 -8.96 5.22 0.33
C GLY A 51 -7.82 4.51 1.08
N ASP A 52 -7.67 4.71 2.38
CA ASP A 52 -6.61 4.08 3.16
C ASP A 52 -7.08 2.73 3.71
N ILE A 53 -6.36 1.67 3.38
CA ILE A 53 -6.56 0.35 3.98
C ILE A 53 -5.78 0.31 5.28
N ILE A 54 -6.48 0.03 6.37
CA ILE A 54 -5.88 -0.13 7.70
C ILE A 54 -6.00 -1.56 8.20
N ALA A 55 -5.09 -1.95 9.06
CA ALA A 55 -5.19 -3.17 9.86
C ALA A 55 -5.29 -2.77 11.32
N VAL A 56 -6.29 -3.28 12.01
CA VAL A 56 -6.53 -3.04 13.44
C VAL A 56 -5.61 -3.95 14.24
N ASP A 57 -4.75 -3.35 15.06
CA ASP A 57 -3.81 -4.10 15.90
C ASP A 57 -4.43 -4.42 17.28
N ALA A 58 -5.22 -3.49 17.82
CA ALA A 58 -5.91 -3.68 19.09
C ALA A 58 -7.01 -2.64 19.32
N THR A 59 -7.98 -2.97 20.17
CA THR A 59 -9.10 -2.11 20.57
C THR A 59 -9.08 -1.76 22.06
N GLU A 60 -8.35 -2.51 22.87
CA GLU A 60 -8.25 -2.30 24.32
C GLU A 60 -7.37 -1.07 24.65
N ALA A 61 -7.50 -0.59 25.89
CA ALA A 61 -6.67 0.48 26.41
C ALA A 61 -5.17 0.17 26.25
N CYS A 62 -4.41 1.16 25.82
CA CYS A 62 -2.95 1.03 25.65
C CYS A 62 -2.23 1.30 26.97
N SER A 63 -1.05 0.70 27.16
CA SER A 63 -0.16 1.00 28.29
C SER A 63 0.30 2.49 28.34
N CYS A 64 0.09 3.25 27.25
CA CYS A 64 0.32 4.70 27.21
C CYS A 64 -0.93 5.51 27.67
N GLU A 65 -1.92 4.88 28.28
CA GLU A 65 -3.17 5.47 28.81
C GLU A 65 -4.10 6.08 27.74
N ARG A 66 -3.78 5.96 26.47
CA ARG A 66 -4.65 6.43 25.38
C ARG A 66 -5.74 5.41 25.10
N THR A 67 -6.97 5.90 25.00
CA THR A 67 -8.13 5.14 24.54
C THR A 67 -8.24 5.25 23.02
N GLY A 68 -8.92 4.29 22.41
CA GLY A 68 -9.15 4.25 20.98
C GLY A 68 -8.38 3.13 20.28
N ILE A 69 -8.84 2.82 19.08
CA ILE A 69 -8.25 1.74 18.29
C ILE A 69 -6.80 2.03 17.94
N ARG A 70 -5.99 0.97 17.98
CA ARG A 70 -4.62 0.97 17.46
C ARG A 70 -4.62 0.31 16.10
N PHE A 71 -3.98 0.96 15.14
CA PHE A 71 -3.96 0.45 13.76
C PHE A 71 -2.66 0.83 13.06
N ARG A 72 -2.42 0.21 11.93
CA ARG A 72 -1.40 0.61 10.96
C ARG A 72 -2.02 0.78 9.59
N VAL A 73 -1.51 1.73 8.82
CA VAL A 73 -1.87 1.88 7.42
C VAL A 73 -1.13 0.82 6.62
N VAL A 74 -1.87 0.03 5.86
CA VAL A 74 -1.35 -1.04 5.01
C VAL A 74 -1.02 -0.51 3.61
N GLY A 75 -1.89 0.35 3.09
CA GLY A 75 -1.76 0.96 1.77
C GLY A 75 -3.03 1.70 1.40
N ARG A 76 -3.17 2.00 0.12
CA ARG A 76 -4.37 2.64 -0.43
C ARG A 76 -5.13 1.67 -1.33
N SER A 77 -6.46 1.74 -1.29
CA SER A 77 -7.32 0.91 -2.14
C SER A 77 -7.13 1.21 -3.63
N ASP A 78 -6.94 2.48 -3.98
CA ASP A 78 -6.69 2.94 -5.35
C ASP A 78 -5.31 2.54 -5.92
N ASP A 79 -4.34 2.23 -5.05
CA ASP A 79 -3.01 1.75 -5.41
C ASP A 79 -2.87 0.22 -5.33
N MET A 80 -3.90 -0.48 -4.88
CA MET A 80 -3.89 -1.94 -4.78
C MET A 80 -3.84 -2.59 -6.16
N VAL A 81 -3.02 -3.62 -6.31
CA VAL A 81 -2.92 -4.44 -7.52
C VAL A 81 -3.21 -5.90 -7.17
N VAL A 82 -4.21 -6.46 -7.82
CA VAL A 82 -4.59 -7.88 -7.59
C VAL A 82 -3.84 -8.76 -8.58
N VAL A 83 -2.93 -9.60 -8.09
CA VAL A 83 -2.17 -10.55 -8.90
C VAL A 83 -2.52 -11.97 -8.47
N ARG A 84 -3.19 -12.73 -9.36
CA ARG A 84 -3.65 -14.11 -9.09
C ARG A 84 -4.42 -14.25 -7.77
N GLY A 85 -5.28 -13.28 -7.46
CA GLY A 85 -6.08 -13.25 -6.23
C GLY A 85 -5.34 -12.72 -4.99
N LEU A 86 -4.08 -12.31 -5.11
CA LEU A 86 -3.34 -11.69 -4.02
C LEU A 86 -3.43 -10.16 -4.11
N ASN A 87 -3.87 -9.53 -3.04
CA ASN A 87 -3.93 -8.07 -2.91
C ASN A 87 -2.55 -7.52 -2.55
N LEU A 88 -1.87 -6.91 -3.51
CA LEU A 88 -0.55 -6.34 -3.36
C LEU A 88 -0.62 -4.82 -3.29
N PHE A 89 0.06 -4.26 -2.29
CA PHE A 89 0.20 -2.81 -2.12
C PHE A 89 1.63 -2.37 -2.44
N PRO A 90 1.82 -1.15 -2.98
CA PRO A 90 3.14 -0.59 -3.21
C PRO A 90 4.03 -0.62 -1.97
N THR A 91 3.47 -0.37 -0.79
CA THR A 91 4.20 -0.43 0.48
C THR A 91 4.84 -1.79 0.76
N MET A 92 4.19 -2.88 0.36
CA MET A 92 4.73 -4.24 0.50
C MET A 92 5.90 -4.47 -0.46
N VAL A 93 5.75 -3.96 -1.70
CA VAL A 93 6.84 -4.01 -2.71
C VAL A 93 8.04 -3.19 -2.24
N ALA A 94 7.81 -1.97 -1.74
CA ALA A 94 8.85 -1.11 -1.18
C ALA A 94 9.64 -1.80 -0.05
N ALA A 95 8.94 -2.47 0.87
CA ALA A 95 9.57 -3.15 2.00
C ALA A 95 10.61 -4.19 1.52
N VAL A 96 10.26 -4.96 0.49
CA VAL A 96 11.17 -5.98 -0.08
C VAL A 96 12.34 -5.34 -0.84
N LEU A 97 12.07 -4.32 -1.67
CA LEU A 97 13.10 -3.70 -2.50
C LEU A 97 14.12 -2.90 -1.67
N ASN A 98 13.69 -2.26 -0.58
CA ASN A 98 14.57 -1.49 0.29
C ASN A 98 15.57 -2.34 1.09
N GLU A 99 15.38 -3.66 1.16
CA GLU A 99 16.35 -4.59 1.76
C GLU A 99 17.52 -4.93 0.82
N MET A 100 17.46 -4.51 -0.43
CA MET A 100 18.45 -4.86 -1.46
C MET A 100 19.38 -3.67 -1.74
N ALA A 101 20.65 -3.80 -1.37
CA ALA A 101 21.65 -2.74 -1.53
C ALA A 101 21.93 -2.34 -2.99
N GLU A 102 21.62 -3.24 -3.94
CA GLU A 102 21.79 -3.00 -5.37
C GLU A 102 20.74 -2.05 -5.98
N LEU A 103 19.67 -1.73 -5.20
CA LEU A 103 18.55 -0.93 -5.65
C LEU A 103 18.52 0.45 -4.98
N SER A 104 18.07 1.46 -5.71
CA SER A 104 17.95 2.83 -5.17
C SER A 104 16.76 3.03 -4.23
N GLY A 105 15.84 2.05 -4.16
CA GLY A 105 14.54 2.17 -3.51
C GLY A 105 13.46 2.82 -4.38
N ASN A 106 13.83 3.34 -5.55
CA ASN A 106 12.87 3.86 -6.51
C ASN A 106 12.33 2.74 -7.39
N TYR A 107 11.01 2.69 -7.50
CA TYR A 107 10.32 1.70 -8.33
C TYR A 107 8.94 2.24 -8.73
N ARG A 108 8.34 1.59 -9.73
CA ARG A 108 6.93 1.76 -10.10
C ARG A 108 6.36 0.46 -10.64
N VAL A 109 5.07 0.24 -10.41
CA VAL A 109 4.29 -0.82 -11.03
C VAL A 109 3.61 -0.22 -12.24
N VAL A 110 3.84 -0.79 -13.43
CA VAL A 110 3.30 -0.28 -14.70
C VAL A 110 2.34 -1.30 -15.26
N LEU A 111 1.07 -0.93 -15.30
CA LEU A 111 -0.02 -1.79 -15.76
C LEU A 111 -0.46 -1.30 -17.15
N ASP A 112 -0.05 -2.02 -18.19
CA ASP A 112 -0.34 -1.67 -19.60
C ASP A 112 -1.67 -2.26 -20.11
N GLN A 113 -2.27 -3.17 -19.32
CA GLN A 113 -3.52 -3.85 -19.66
C GLN A 113 -4.43 -3.90 -18.42
N PRO A 114 -5.76 -3.98 -18.61
CA PRO A 114 -6.66 -4.22 -17.49
C PRO A 114 -6.45 -5.61 -16.86
N PRO A 115 -6.89 -5.82 -15.60
CA PRO A 115 -6.82 -7.12 -14.95
C PRO A 115 -7.60 -8.19 -15.74
N PRO A 116 -7.29 -9.49 -15.56
CA PRO A 116 -6.49 -10.06 -14.47
C PRO A 116 -4.98 -10.12 -14.75
N TYR A 117 -4.18 -9.97 -13.67
CA TYR A 117 -2.71 -10.07 -13.77
C TYR A 117 -2.19 -11.42 -13.29
N ASN A 118 -1.32 -12.05 -14.11
CA ASN A 118 -0.62 -13.28 -13.74
C ASN A 118 0.71 -13.03 -13.02
N GLN A 119 1.28 -11.85 -13.22
CA GLN A 119 2.55 -11.40 -12.64
C GLN A 119 2.45 -9.93 -12.29
N LEU A 120 3.22 -9.48 -11.29
CA LEU A 120 3.38 -8.08 -10.94
C LEU A 120 4.40 -7.43 -11.89
N PRO A 121 4.00 -6.53 -12.80
CA PRO A 121 4.96 -5.82 -13.63
C PRO A 121 5.58 -4.68 -12.83
N VAL A 122 6.87 -4.78 -12.53
CA VAL A 122 7.57 -3.78 -11.72
C VAL A 122 8.84 -3.30 -12.41
N GLN A 123 9.00 -1.98 -12.50
CA GLN A 123 10.22 -1.32 -12.94
C GLN A 123 10.97 -0.87 -11.68
N VAL A 124 12.24 -1.22 -11.58
CA VAL A 124 13.06 -0.98 -10.40
C VAL A 124 14.35 -0.28 -10.81
N GLU A 125 14.67 0.80 -10.14
CA GLU A 125 15.87 1.58 -10.39
C GLU A 125 17.05 1.02 -9.59
N LEU A 126 18.20 0.86 -10.25
CA LEU A 126 19.45 0.46 -9.63
C LEU A 126 20.01 1.57 -8.74
N ALA A 127 20.74 1.21 -7.71
CA ALA A 127 21.58 2.13 -6.95
C ALA A 127 22.78 2.60 -7.79
N HIS A 128 23.35 3.73 -7.41
CA HIS A 128 24.50 4.29 -8.11
C HIS A 128 25.68 3.28 -8.14
N GLY A 129 26.27 3.09 -9.31
CA GLY A 129 27.41 2.18 -9.51
C GLY A 129 27.04 0.74 -9.84
N TYR A 130 25.76 0.38 -9.80
CA TYR A 130 25.31 -0.95 -10.23
C TYR A 130 24.90 -0.97 -11.71
N VAL A 131 25.04 -2.13 -12.34
CA VAL A 131 24.74 -2.34 -13.76
C VAL A 131 23.59 -3.34 -13.94
N ILE A 132 22.84 -3.17 -15.02
CA ILE A 132 21.77 -4.09 -15.40
C ILE A 132 22.35 -5.46 -15.72
N SER A 133 21.79 -6.50 -15.12
CA SER A 133 22.12 -7.90 -15.43
C SER A 133 20.90 -8.81 -15.23
N ASP A 134 20.82 -9.87 -16.03
CA ASP A 134 19.73 -10.86 -15.92
C ASP A 134 19.74 -11.57 -14.55
N GLY A 135 20.91 -11.81 -13.99
CA GLY A 135 21.07 -12.39 -12.66
C GLY A 135 20.45 -11.50 -11.56
N LEU A 136 20.59 -10.19 -11.65
CA LEU A 136 19.99 -9.26 -10.69
C LEU A 136 18.47 -9.18 -10.86
N SER A 137 17.96 -9.13 -12.09
CA SER A 137 16.53 -9.16 -12.36
C SER A 137 15.87 -10.42 -11.78
N ALA A 138 16.48 -11.59 -12.00
CA ALA A 138 16.01 -12.85 -11.43
C ALA A 138 16.07 -12.86 -9.89
N LYS A 139 17.13 -12.29 -9.30
CA LYS A 139 17.27 -12.15 -7.83
C LYS A 139 16.15 -11.29 -7.24
N VAL A 140 15.84 -10.15 -7.85
CA VAL A 140 14.72 -9.27 -7.42
C VAL A 140 13.38 -9.99 -7.53
N ALA A 141 13.12 -10.66 -8.68
CA ALA A 141 11.88 -11.41 -8.88
C ALA A 141 11.71 -12.53 -7.86
N ALA A 142 12.78 -13.26 -7.54
CA ALA A 142 12.77 -14.32 -6.52
C ALA A 142 12.48 -13.76 -5.12
N ARG A 143 13.07 -12.62 -4.76
CA ARG A 143 12.81 -11.94 -3.48
C ARG A 143 11.35 -11.50 -3.36
N LEU A 144 10.80 -10.85 -4.41
CA LEU A 144 9.40 -10.47 -4.44
C LEU A 144 8.47 -11.68 -4.30
N LYS A 145 8.75 -12.76 -5.03
CA LYS A 145 7.97 -14.00 -4.92
C LYS A 145 8.02 -14.61 -3.52
N GLN A 146 9.19 -14.67 -2.91
CA GLN A 146 9.37 -15.24 -1.56
C GLN A 146 8.59 -14.46 -0.50
N ASN A 147 8.58 -13.12 -0.58
CA ASN A 147 7.98 -12.27 0.46
C ASN A 147 6.51 -11.94 0.19
N LEU A 148 6.10 -11.83 -1.08
CA LEU A 148 4.75 -11.42 -1.47
C LEU A 148 3.87 -12.58 -1.97
N GLY A 149 4.46 -13.74 -2.24
CA GLY A 149 3.75 -14.90 -2.81
C GLY A 149 3.40 -14.76 -4.29
N ALA A 150 3.67 -13.63 -4.92
CA ALA A 150 3.33 -13.35 -6.31
C ALA A 150 4.55 -13.39 -7.22
N ASN A 151 4.40 -13.93 -8.42
CA ASN A 151 5.42 -13.82 -9.46
C ASN A 151 5.52 -12.34 -9.89
N ALA A 152 6.74 -11.88 -10.17
CA ALA A 152 7.00 -10.54 -10.68
C ALA A 152 7.74 -10.58 -12.01
N HIS A 153 7.36 -9.68 -12.93
CA HIS A 153 8.13 -9.35 -14.11
C HIS A 153 8.92 -8.07 -13.80
N VAL A 154 10.24 -8.22 -13.66
CA VAL A 154 11.12 -7.15 -13.20
C VAL A 154 11.90 -6.54 -14.37
N ALA A 155 11.69 -5.26 -14.62
CA ALA A 155 12.50 -4.45 -15.54
C ALA A 155 13.46 -3.57 -14.72
N LEU A 156 14.77 -3.79 -14.86
CA LEU A 156 15.78 -2.96 -14.22
C LEU A 156 16.03 -1.70 -15.02
N LEU A 157 16.11 -0.58 -14.33
CA LEU A 157 16.39 0.74 -14.88
C LEU A 157 17.71 1.28 -14.31
N VAL A 158 18.46 2.03 -15.10
CA VAL A 158 19.69 2.67 -14.62
C VAL A 158 19.38 3.75 -13.58
N PHE A 159 20.33 4.05 -12.73
CA PHE A 159 20.23 5.11 -11.72
C PHE A 159 19.80 6.45 -12.34
N GLY A 160 18.83 7.15 -11.71
CA GLY A 160 18.30 8.42 -12.17
C GLY A 160 17.22 8.34 -13.27
N SER A 161 16.78 7.12 -13.65
CA SER A 161 15.71 6.94 -14.66
C SER A 161 14.32 7.25 -14.12
N LEU A 162 14.08 7.04 -12.83
CA LEU A 162 12.82 7.32 -12.19
C LEU A 162 12.87 8.70 -11.52
N ARG A 163 12.14 9.66 -12.08
CA ARG A 163 12.03 10.98 -11.46
C ARG A 163 11.26 10.84 -10.14
N VAL A 164 11.90 11.24 -9.05
CA VAL A 164 11.23 11.44 -7.76
C VAL A 164 10.57 12.81 -7.82
N THR A 165 9.25 12.86 -7.79
CA THR A 165 8.51 14.13 -7.66
C THR A 165 8.48 14.55 -6.20
N GLU A 166 8.70 15.84 -5.93
CA GLU A 166 8.45 16.41 -4.60
C GLU A 166 6.96 16.24 -4.29
N GLY A 167 6.65 15.41 -3.30
CA GLY A 167 5.28 15.07 -2.89
C GLY A 167 4.97 13.58 -2.96
N LYS A 168 3.68 13.24 -3.10
CA LYS A 168 3.23 11.84 -3.20
C LYS A 168 3.59 11.25 -4.55
N THR A 169 4.64 10.44 -4.62
CA THR A 169 5.01 9.71 -5.85
C THR A 169 3.97 8.63 -6.14
N LYS A 170 3.29 8.73 -7.28
CA LYS A 170 2.37 7.69 -7.74
C LYS A 170 3.18 6.44 -8.12
N ARG A 171 3.03 5.38 -7.34
CA ARG A 171 3.78 4.13 -7.52
C ARG A 171 3.11 3.16 -8.49
N VAL A 172 1.81 3.27 -8.69
CA VAL A 172 1.05 2.44 -9.64
C VAL A 172 0.61 3.30 -10.81
N ILE A 173 1.04 2.95 -12.00
CA ILE A 173 0.70 3.62 -13.25
C ILE A 173 -0.18 2.68 -14.06
N ARG A 174 -1.39 3.15 -14.43
CA ARG A 174 -2.32 2.42 -15.30
C ARG A 174 -2.38 3.12 -16.64
N ASN A 175 -1.83 2.48 -17.69
CA ASN A 175 -1.77 3.06 -19.04
C ASN A 175 -3.01 2.76 -19.89
N TYR A 176 -3.98 2.04 -19.33
CA TYR A 176 -5.20 1.59 -20.02
C TYR A 176 -6.45 2.38 -19.57
N VAL A 177 -6.30 3.41 -18.74
CA VAL A 177 -7.41 4.26 -18.24
C VAL A 177 -7.38 5.58 -19.00
#